data_1be83c4daa765fb60fbc701406ab7bb3
#
_entry.id   1be83c4daa765fb60fbc701406ab7bb3
#
_cell.length_a   1.000
_cell.length_b   1.000
_cell.length_c   1.000
_cell.angle_alpha   90.00
_cell.angle_beta   90.00
_cell.angle_gamma   90.00
#
_symmetry.space_group_name_H-M   'P 1'
#
loop_
_entity.id
_entity.type
_entity.pdbx_description
1 polymer ?
#
loop_
_entity_poly.entity_id
_entity_poly.type
_entity_poly.pdbx_seq_one_letter_code
_entity_poly.pdbx_strand_id
1 'polypeptide(L)'
;DCTTIAKEIGIFSESGRPHDKAVSAIIQKLDIFTDEVVRTAYSRNGHDGVTVQYKDSVFQKVVEWLQENGYPTVIELELASGKVNKCRVVYGEVA
;
A
#
# COMPACT_ATOMS: atom_id res chain seq x y z
N ASP A 1 7.99 0.45 -1.93
CA ASP A 1 7.15 -0.53 -1.25
C ASP A 1 5.91 0.14 -0.64
N CYS A 2 5.00 -0.63 -0.09
CA CYS A 2 3.76 -0.10 0.46
C CYS A 2 3.99 0.88 1.62
N THR A 3 5.00 0.65 2.44
CA THR A 3 5.35 1.56 3.54
C THR A 3 5.78 2.92 3.02
N THR A 4 6.62 2.95 2.00
CA THR A 4 7.07 4.20 1.36
C THR A 4 5.90 4.94 0.73
N ILE A 5 5.01 4.23 0.02
CA ILE A 5 3.81 4.83 -0.58
C ILE A 5 2.91 5.43 0.50
N ALA A 6 2.67 4.70 1.58
CA ALA A 6 1.86 5.18 2.69
C ALA A 6 2.43 6.45 3.31
N LYS A 7 3.74 6.48 3.52
CA LYS A 7 4.45 7.62 4.09
C LYS A 7 4.36 8.85 3.19
N GLU A 8 4.54 8.68 1.88
CA GLU A 8 4.50 9.77 0.91
C GLU A 8 3.09 10.34 0.70
N ILE A 9 2.08 9.50 0.70
CA ILE A 9 0.68 9.93 0.55
C ILE A 9 0.14 10.51 1.85
N GLY A 10 0.65 10.07 3.01
CA GLY A 10 0.16 10.48 4.31
C GLY A 10 -0.91 9.55 4.87
N ILE A 11 -0.82 8.27 4.57
CA ILE A 11 -1.70 7.23 5.11
C ILE A 11 -1.04 6.62 6.33
N PHE A 12 -1.61 6.86 7.50
CA PHE A 12 -1.07 6.37 8.77
C PHE A 12 -2.07 5.50 9.51
N SER A 13 -1.57 4.62 10.37
CA SER A 13 -2.39 3.89 11.32
C SER A 13 -2.77 4.80 12.51
N GLU A 14 -3.68 4.33 13.35
CA GLU A 14 -4.06 5.06 14.56
C GLU A 14 -2.87 5.30 15.51
N SER A 15 -1.84 4.47 15.43
CA SER A 15 -0.60 4.63 16.21
C SER A 15 0.39 5.64 15.60
N GLY A 16 0.09 6.20 14.43
CA GLY A 16 0.95 7.18 13.75
C GLY A 16 2.04 6.58 12.87
N ARG A 17 2.01 5.29 12.61
CA ARG A 17 2.97 4.62 11.71
C ARG A 17 2.41 4.55 10.30
N PRO A 18 3.27 4.55 9.25
CA PRO A 18 2.80 4.34 7.89
C PRO A 18 1.99 3.04 7.76
N HIS A 19 0.81 3.13 7.15
CA HIS A 19 -0.12 2.01 7.11
C HIS A 19 0.02 1.23 5.80
N ASP A 20 1.02 0.35 5.74
CA ASP A 20 1.32 -0.47 4.57
C ASP A 20 0.18 -1.41 4.19
N LYS A 21 -0.54 -1.95 5.17
CA LYS A 21 -1.69 -2.84 4.93
C LYS A 21 -2.83 -2.12 4.21
N ALA A 22 -3.08 -0.86 4.55
CA ALA A 22 -4.10 -0.06 3.88
C ALA A 22 -3.72 0.20 2.43
N VAL A 23 -2.46 0.51 2.16
CA VAL A 23 -1.95 0.68 0.79
C VAL A 23 -2.08 -0.63 0.02
N SER A 24 -1.73 -1.75 0.63
CA SER A 24 -1.89 -3.08 0.03
C SER A 24 -3.35 -3.36 -0.33
N ALA A 25 -4.28 -3.00 0.54
CA ALA A 25 -5.71 -3.15 0.31
C ALA A 25 -6.18 -2.31 -0.89
N ILE A 26 -5.68 -1.10 -1.02
CA ILE A 26 -6.00 -0.22 -2.17
C ILE A 26 -5.44 -0.84 -3.45
N ILE A 27 -4.20 -1.31 -3.43
CA ILE A 27 -3.54 -1.92 -4.60
C ILE A 27 -4.32 -3.15 -5.08
N GLN A 28 -4.88 -3.95 -4.17
CA GLN A 28 -5.72 -5.09 -4.54
C GLN A 28 -6.95 -4.69 -5.33
N LYS A 29 -7.45 -3.50 -5.14
CA LYS A 29 -8.65 -2.98 -5.80
C LYS A 29 -8.34 -2.31 -7.14
N LEU A 30 -7.06 -2.12 -7.45
CA LEU A 30 -6.60 -1.46 -8.66
C LEU A 30 -6.12 -2.49 -9.69
N ASP A 31 -6.22 -2.12 -10.97
CA ASP A 31 -5.61 -2.88 -12.06
C ASP A 31 -4.14 -2.50 -12.17
N ILE A 32 -3.28 -3.29 -11.53
CA ILE A 32 -1.84 -3.09 -11.54
C ILE A 32 -1.22 -4.05 -12.55
N PHE A 33 -0.56 -3.49 -13.55
CA PHE A 33 0.13 -4.28 -14.57
C PHE A 33 1.49 -4.77 -14.05
N THR A 34 1.95 -5.90 -14.58
CA THR A 34 3.22 -6.51 -14.15
C THR A 34 4.43 -5.60 -14.37
N ASP A 35 4.40 -4.74 -15.39
CA ASP A 35 5.46 -3.78 -15.67
C ASP A 35 5.49 -2.59 -14.69
N GLU A 36 4.46 -2.43 -13.88
CA GLU A 36 4.39 -1.41 -12.84
C GLU A 36 5.01 -1.87 -11.51
N VAL A 37 5.40 -3.13 -11.43
CA VAL A 37 5.96 -3.74 -10.21
C VAL A 37 7.36 -4.25 -10.50
N VAL A 38 8.32 -3.84 -9.69
CA VAL A 38 9.70 -4.31 -9.77
C VAL A 38 9.95 -5.26 -8.60
N ARG A 39 10.33 -6.50 -8.93
CA ARG A 39 10.70 -7.51 -7.94
C ARG A 39 12.20 -7.76 -8.04
N THR A 40 12.91 -7.55 -6.95
CA THR A 40 14.35 -7.75 -6.88
C THR A 40 14.67 -8.81 -5.85
N ALA A 41 15.30 -9.89 -6.28
CA ALA A 41 15.78 -10.93 -5.38
C ALA A 41 16.99 -10.42 -4.58
N TYR A 42 17.04 -10.76 -3.30
CA TYR A 42 18.17 -10.43 -2.45
C TYR A 42 18.59 -11.63 -1.60
N SER A 43 19.86 -11.64 -1.21
CA SER A 43 20.37 -12.61 -0.25
C SER A 43 21.26 -11.86 0.75
N ARG A 44 20.89 -11.94 2.03
CA ARG A 44 21.64 -11.30 3.14
C ARG A 44 21.71 -12.23 4.33
N ASN A 45 22.93 -12.45 4.81
CA ASN A 45 23.16 -13.25 6.03
C ASN A 45 22.50 -14.63 5.99
N GLY A 46 22.51 -15.28 4.80
CA GLY A 46 21.89 -16.58 4.62
C GLY A 46 20.36 -16.55 4.46
N HIS A 47 19.77 -15.35 4.41
CA HIS A 47 18.35 -15.17 4.15
C HIS A 47 18.11 -14.71 2.72
N ASP A 48 17.30 -15.45 2.00
CA ASP A 48 16.88 -15.12 0.64
C ASP A 48 15.47 -14.53 0.68
N GLY A 49 15.22 -13.52 -0.14
CA GLY A 49 13.93 -12.91 -0.22
C GLY A 49 13.74 -12.13 -1.50
N VAL A 50 12.58 -11.51 -1.63
CA VAL A 50 12.22 -10.65 -2.76
C VAL A 50 11.74 -9.31 -2.25
N THR A 51 12.37 -8.25 -2.73
CA THR A 51 11.91 -6.88 -2.49
C THR A 51 10.96 -6.47 -3.61
N VAL A 52 9.78 -6.00 -3.25
CA VAL A 52 8.78 -5.51 -4.20
C VAL A 52 8.75 -3.99 -4.15
N GLN A 53 8.93 -3.36 -5.29
CA GLN A 53 8.83 -1.92 -5.46
C GLN A 53 7.80 -1.60 -6.53
N TYR A 54 7.07 -0.50 -6.34
CA TYR A 54 6.06 -0.04 -7.29
C TYR A 54 6.55 1.21 -8.00
N LYS A 55 6.24 1.31 -9.29
CA LYS A 55 6.54 2.49 -10.09
C LYS A 55 5.61 3.65 -9.73
N ASP A 56 5.97 4.86 -10.17
CA ASP A 56 5.20 6.08 -9.92
C ASP A 56 3.76 6.00 -10.42
N SER A 57 3.52 5.22 -11.48
CA SER A 57 2.17 5.00 -12.00
C SER A 57 1.25 4.35 -10.97
N VAL A 58 1.77 3.43 -10.17
CA VAL A 58 1.02 2.79 -9.07
C VAL A 58 0.69 3.82 -7.98
N PHE A 59 1.66 4.64 -7.63
CA PHE A 59 1.48 5.73 -6.67
C PHE A 59 0.32 6.65 -7.09
N GLN A 60 0.30 7.06 -8.35
CA GLN A 60 -0.77 7.91 -8.89
C GLN A 60 -2.13 7.21 -8.85
N LYS A 61 -2.18 5.92 -9.19
CA LYS A 61 -3.42 5.13 -9.13
C LYS A 61 -3.97 5.07 -7.71
N VAL A 62 -3.11 4.92 -6.72
CA VAL A 62 -3.52 4.90 -5.31
C VAL A 62 -4.11 6.26 -4.90
N VAL A 63 -3.45 7.35 -5.28
CA VAL A 63 -3.94 8.72 -5.00
C VAL A 63 -5.29 8.96 -5.67
N GLU A 64 -5.45 8.58 -6.93
CA GLU A 64 -6.71 8.71 -7.66
C GLU A 64 -7.84 7.93 -6.99
N TRP A 65 -7.55 6.70 -6.56
CA TRP A 65 -8.52 5.87 -5.85
C TRP A 65 -9.00 6.55 -4.57
N LEU A 66 -8.08 7.14 -3.80
CA LEU A 66 -8.41 7.87 -2.58
C LEU A 66 -9.30 9.07 -2.85
N GLN A 67 -8.99 9.84 -3.90
CA GLN A 67 -9.79 10.99 -4.31
C GLN A 67 -11.18 10.59 -4.75
N GLU A 68 -11.29 9.53 -5.54
CA GLU A 68 -12.58 9.03 -6.04
C GLU A 68 -13.48 8.51 -4.92
N ASN A 69 -12.89 7.94 -3.88
CA ASN A 69 -13.62 7.37 -2.74
C ASN A 69 -13.74 8.33 -1.56
N GLY A 70 -13.28 9.57 -1.70
CA GLY A 70 -13.43 10.61 -0.70
C GLY A 70 -12.57 10.39 0.55
N TYR A 71 -11.38 9.84 0.41
CA TYR A 71 -10.44 9.56 1.50
C TYR A 71 -11.09 8.75 2.63
N PRO A 72 -11.45 7.49 2.39
CA PRO A 72 -12.14 6.68 3.40
C PRO A 72 -11.22 6.41 4.59
N THR A 73 -11.79 6.42 5.79
CA THR A 73 -11.05 6.14 7.03
C THR A 73 -10.95 4.65 7.33
N VAL A 74 -11.71 3.83 6.61
CA VAL A 74 -11.68 2.38 6.71
C VAL A 74 -11.55 1.80 5.32
N ILE A 75 -10.52 0.98 5.13
CA ILE A 75 -10.25 0.31 3.86
C ILE A 75 -10.25 -1.20 4.11
N GLU A 76 -11.04 -1.95 3.35
CA GLU A 76 -11.14 -3.39 3.51
C GLU A 76 -10.01 -4.09 2.78
N LEU A 77 -9.29 -4.94 3.49
CA LEU A 77 -8.23 -5.80 2.95
C LEU A 77 -8.73 -7.23 2.90
N GLU A 78 -8.77 -7.81 1.70
CA GLU A 78 -9.12 -9.21 1.52
C GLU A 78 -7.88 -10.09 1.69
N LEU A 79 -7.95 -11.04 2.62
CA LEU A 79 -6.88 -12.00 2.89
C LEU A 79 -7.01 -13.22 1.98
N ALA A 80 -5.88 -13.93 1.80
CA ALA A 80 -5.84 -15.16 1.00
C ALA A 80 -6.80 -16.25 1.51
N SER A 81 -7.13 -16.23 2.81
CA SER A 81 -8.09 -17.15 3.42
C SER A 81 -9.55 -16.80 3.14
N GLY A 82 -9.82 -15.71 2.42
CA GLY A 82 -11.17 -15.22 2.15
C GLY A 82 -11.73 -14.30 3.23
N LYS A 83 -11.00 -14.09 4.31
CA LYS A 83 -11.41 -13.14 5.35
C LYS A 83 -11.13 -11.71 4.93
N VAL A 84 -11.97 -10.79 5.38
CA VAL A 84 -11.79 -9.36 5.13
C VAL A 84 -11.41 -8.67 6.43
N ASN A 85 -10.27 -7.98 6.41
CA ASN A 85 -9.85 -7.14 7.52
C ASN A 85 -10.16 -5.68 7.21
N LYS A 86 -10.66 -4.96 8.21
CA LYS A 86 -10.89 -3.53 8.10
C LYS A 86 -9.65 -2.80 8.60
N CYS A 87 -9.02 -2.05 7.72
CA CYS A 87 -7.85 -1.23 8.04
C CYS A 87 -8.29 0.19 8.34
N ARG A 88 -8.11 0.63 9.57
CA ARG A 88 -8.41 2.02 9.96
C ARG A 88 -7.24 2.91 9.61
N VAL A 89 -7.54 3.99 8.92
CA VAL A 89 -6.55 4.89 8.36
C VAL A 89 -6.74 6.29 8.93
N VAL A 90 -5.63 6.93 9.28
CA VAL A 90 -5.58 8.34 9.65
C VAL A 90 -4.75 9.05 8.59
N TYR A 91 -5.32 10.09 7.98
CA TYR A 91 -4.60 10.88 6.99
C TYR A 91 -3.80 11.98 7.70
N GLY A 92 -2.50 11.97 7.46
CA GLY A 92 -1.60 13.00 7.96
C GLY A 92 -1.32 14.07 6.91
N GLU A 93 -0.80 15.22 7.36
CA GLU A 93 -0.28 16.20 6.43
C GLU A 93 1.09 15.74 5.93
N VAL A 94 1.25 15.74 4.61
CA VAL A 94 2.54 15.50 4.00
C VAL A 94 3.28 16.82 3.95
N ALA A 95 4.31 16.91 4.76
CA ALA A 95 5.13 18.10 4.82
C ALA A 95 6.03 18.19 3.58
#